data_d549f4b29ad3e5faf61b44ab282f34ea
#
_entry.id   d549f4b29ad3e5faf61b44ab282f34ea
#
_cell.length_a   1.000
_cell.length_b   1.000
_cell.length_c   1.000
_cell.angle_alpha   90.00
_cell.angle_beta   90.00
_cell.angle_gamma   90.00
#
_symmetry.space_group_name_H-M   'P 1'
#
loop_
_entity.id
_entity.type
_entity.pdbx_description
1 polymer ?
#
loop_
_entity_poly.entity_id
_entity_poly.type
_entity_poly.pdbx_seq_one_letter_code
_entity_poly.pdbx_strand_id
1 'polypeptide(L)'
;MNIPFVKMQGIGNDFIVLSPLLGSMPEKKLTKHELKLIADRHFGIGADQILIVKPCSSKEAEYEFEIINSDGSVVEQCGNGARCVMKFLFNISMLNGRSATLKSKAGVVMARISDNSNIDIQMTAPRFKTSDIGLKTELLERKKIGEYEVFSINWQKKIIQFFPVSMGNPHAVITVNSIGSPDIREIYDYINKVGVFKRGINLGFCKIHDRKNIELRVFERGCGETLACGSGACAAAVAGIAQNFLIQNGPIEVNLPGGSLSISWRGGMNDRVFMSGPAEEVFRGTFQL
;
A
#
# COMPACT_ATOMS: atom_id res chain seq x y z
N MET A 1 -2.45 26.02 -19.86
CA MET A 1 -2.32 26.39 -18.45
C MET A 1 -1.11 25.67 -17.88
N ASN A 2 -0.23 26.37 -17.14
CA ASN A 2 1.00 25.78 -16.60
C ASN A 2 0.75 25.23 -15.20
N ILE A 3 0.95 23.93 -15.00
CA ILE A 3 0.74 23.22 -13.73
C ILE A 3 2.09 22.74 -13.19
N PRO A 4 2.58 23.30 -12.07
CA PRO A 4 3.80 22.82 -11.44
C PRO A 4 3.55 21.44 -10.82
N PHE A 5 4.56 20.57 -10.92
CA PHE A 5 4.49 19.23 -10.37
C PHE A 5 5.84 18.75 -9.82
N VAL A 6 5.78 17.74 -8.97
CA VAL A 6 6.94 16.96 -8.54
C VAL A 6 6.71 15.49 -8.87
N LYS A 7 7.64 14.87 -9.59
CA LYS A 7 7.67 13.43 -9.82
C LYS A 7 8.36 12.76 -8.64
N MET A 8 7.68 11.79 -8.06
CA MET A 8 8.17 11.04 -6.90
C MET A 8 8.02 9.53 -7.10
N GLN A 9 8.74 8.75 -6.31
CA GLN A 9 8.59 7.31 -6.28
C GLN A 9 8.80 6.77 -4.85
N GLY A 10 8.15 5.65 -4.54
CA GLY A 10 8.35 4.88 -3.33
C GLY A 10 8.50 3.40 -3.67
N ILE A 11 9.74 2.90 -3.72
CA ILE A 11 10.11 1.53 -4.11
C ILE A 11 9.44 1.07 -5.43
N GLY A 12 9.56 1.90 -6.48
CA GLY A 12 9.08 1.59 -7.83
C GLY A 12 7.62 1.94 -8.12
N ASN A 13 6.80 2.28 -7.12
CA ASN A 13 5.49 2.89 -7.33
C ASN A 13 5.67 4.40 -7.50
N ASP A 14 5.31 4.95 -8.66
CA ASP A 14 5.61 6.32 -9.03
C ASP A 14 4.38 7.24 -9.00
N PHE A 15 4.63 8.50 -8.64
CA PHE A 15 3.60 9.49 -8.38
C PHE A 15 3.91 10.82 -9.04
N ILE A 16 2.85 11.54 -9.45
CA ILE A 16 2.89 12.96 -9.75
C ILE A 16 2.24 13.69 -8.58
N VAL A 17 3.01 14.51 -7.87
CA VAL A 17 2.47 15.37 -6.82
C VAL A 17 2.09 16.72 -7.42
N LEU A 18 0.82 17.07 -7.27
CA LEU A 18 0.24 18.37 -7.59
C LEU A 18 -0.13 19.07 -6.28
N SER A 19 0.20 20.36 -6.14
CA SER A 19 -0.06 21.06 -4.89
C SER A 19 -0.11 22.57 -5.09
N PRO A 20 -1.06 23.29 -4.46
CA PRO A 20 -1.03 24.75 -4.40
C PRO A 20 0.19 25.29 -3.66
N LEU A 21 0.89 24.46 -2.89
CA LEU A 21 2.13 24.82 -2.21
C LEU A 21 3.33 25.01 -3.17
N LEU A 22 3.21 24.53 -4.42
CA LEU A 22 4.22 24.71 -5.48
C LEU A 22 4.04 26.02 -6.27
N GLY A 23 2.94 26.77 -6.03
CA GLY A 23 2.58 27.96 -6.79
C GLY A 23 1.16 27.87 -7.35
N SER A 24 0.92 28.53 -8.49
CA SER A 24 -0.42 28.62 -9.07
C SER A 24 -0.95 27.25 -9.51
N MET A 25 -1.91 26.72 -8.76
CA MET A 25 -2.78 25.65 -9.21
C MET A 25 -4.05 26.25 -9.83
N PRO A 26 -4.68 25.55 -10.79
CA PRO A 26 -5.95 26.01 -11.32
C PRO A 26 -6.97 26.20 -10.20
N GLU A 27 -7.71 27.31 -10.20
CA GLU A 27 -8.86 27.52 -9.29
C GLU A 27 -9.94 26.47 -9.55
N LYS A 28 -10.06 26.04 -10.80
CA LYS A 28 -10.96 24.98 -11.23
C LYS A 28 -10.36 23.61 -10.93
N LYS A 29 -11.15 22.71 -10.34
CA LYS A 29 -10.78 21.30 -10.17
C LYS A 29 -10.49 20.66 -11.53
N LEU A 30 -9.33 19.94 -11.60
CA LEU A 30 -8.96 19.18 -12.80
C LEU A 30 -10.02 18.12 -13.13
N THR A 31 -10.40 18.04 -14.38
CA THR A 31 -11.34 17.03 -14.88
C THR A 31 -10.68 15.65 -14.91
N LYS A 32 -11.50 14.61 -14.95
CA LYS A 32 -11.01 13.23 -15.11
C LYS A 32 -10.16 13.06 -16.38
N HIS A 33 -10.49 13.77 -17.46
CA HIS A 33 -9.75 13.73 -18.72
C HIS A 33 -8.36 14.36 -18.56
N GLU A 34 -8.28 15.54 -17.95
CA GLU A 34 -7.02 16.23 -17.67
C GLU A 34 -6.09 15.39 -16.76
N LEU A 35 -6.65 14.77 -15.71
CA LEU A 35 -5.89 13.89 -14.81
C LEU A 35 -5.34 12.67 -15.54
N LYS A 36 -6.13 12.05 -16.44
CA LYS A 36 -5.65 10.95 -17.29
C LYS A 36 -4.51 11.38 -18.20
N LEU A 37 -4.64 12.55 -18.83
CA LEU A 37 -3.59 13.09 -19.69
C LEU A 37 -2.30 13.34 -18.91
N ILE A 38 -2.37 13.94 -17.71
CA ILE A 38 -1.22 14.15 -16.83
C ILE A 38 -0.53 12.83 -16.48
N ALA A 39 -1.31 11.78 -16.18
CA ALA A 39 -0.79 10.47 -15.77
C ALA A 39 -0.32 9.59 -16.95
N ASP A 40 -0.64 9.96 -18.19
CA ASP A 40 -0.26 9.18 -19.36
C ASP A 40 1.26 9.17 -19.56
N ARG A 41 1.84 7.97 -19.78
CA ARG A 41 3.30 7.80 -19.91
C ARG A 41 3.86 8.20 -21.28
N HIS A 42 3.00 8.42 -22.27
CA HIS A 42 3.38 8.76 -23.64
C HIS A 42 3.05 10.22 -23.98
N PHE A 43 1.91 10.74 -23.50
CA PHE A 43 1.41 12.07 -23.84
C PHE A 43 1.45 13.05 -22.67
N GLY A 44 1.71 12.58 -21.46
CA GLY A 44 1.77 13.37 -20.25
C GLY A 44 3.11 13.24 -19.52
N ILE A 45 3.06 13.43 -18.21
CA ILE A 45 4.21 13.25 -17.31
C ILE A 45 4.44 11.75 -17.06
N GLY A 46 3.36 10.99 -16.98
CA GLY A 46 3.36 9.56 -16.72
C GLY A 46 3.57 9.18 -15.25
N ALA A 47 2.60 8.46 -14.67
CA ALA A 47 2.73 7.86 -13.33
C ALA A 47 1.66 6.79 -13.11
N ASP A 48 1.86 5.95 -12.11
CA ASP A 48 0.84 5.03 -11.62
C ASP A 48 -0.32 5.79 -10.98
N GLN A 49 0.00 6.87 -10.23
CA GLN A 49 -0.99 7.65 -9.49
C GLN A 49 -0.61 9.14 -9.43
N ILE A 50 -1.63 9.99 -9.24
CA ILE A 50 -1.48 11.42 -8.93
C ILE A 50 -1.84 11.63 -7.46
N LEU A 51 -1.04 12.42 -6.75
CA LEU A 51 -1.28 12.89 -5.39
C LEU A 51 -1.59 14.38 -5.42
N ILE A 52 -2.81 14.78 -5.01
CA ILE A 52 -3.16 16.19 -4.84
C ILE A 52 -3.02 16.52 -3.37
N VAL A 53 -1.99 17.30 -3.03
CA VAL A 53 -1.60 17.60 -1.63
C VAL A 53 -1.90 19.05 -1.33
N LYS A 54 -2.56 19.33 -0.20
CA LYS A 54 -2.85 20.69 0.27
C LYS A 54 -2.92 20.76 1.80
N PRO A 55 -2.84 21.97 2.40
CA PRO A 55 -3.15 22.15 3.82
C PRO A 55 -4.55 21.63 4.12
N CYS A 56 -4.71 20.95 5.28
CA CYS A 56 -6.01 20.42 5.67
C CYS A 56 -6.95 21.55 6.09
N SER A 57 -8.17 21.55 5.56
CA SER A 57 -9.19 22.55 5.92
C SER A 57 -9.80 22.32 7.31
N SER A 58 -9.67 21.11 7.85
CA SER A 58 -10.14 20.73 9.19
C SER A 58 -8.98 20.69 10.19
N LYS A 59 -9.30 20.77 11.50
CA LYS A 59 -8.29 20.64 12.58
C LYS A 59 -7.85 19.17 12.83
N GLU A 60 -8.29 18.23 12.01
CA GLU A 60 -8.00 16.80 12.20
C GLU A 60 -6.59 16.40 11.76
N ALA A 61 -6.01 17.15 10.82
CA ALA A 61 -4.67 16.90 10.29
C ALA A 61 -4.03 18.22 9.83
N GLU A 62 -2.71 18.21 9.62
CA GLU A 62 -1.99 19.36 9.09
C GLU A 62 -2.15 19.47 7.56
N TYR A 63 -2.11 18.33 6.90
CA TYR A 63 -2.25 18.24 5.43
C TYR A 63 -3.27 17.19 5.05
N GLU A 64 -3.92 17.40 3.90
CA GLU A 64 -4.77 16.41 3.27
C GLU A 64 -4.27 16.11 1.87
N PHE A 65 -4.53 14.88 1.41
CA PHE A 65 -4.17 14.45 0.08
C PHE A 65 -5.21 13.51 -0.53
N GLU A 66 -5.45 13.69 -1.82
CA GLU A 66 -6.23 12.77 -2.65
C GLU A 66 -5.30 11.89 -3.47
N ILE A 67 -5.69 10.64 -3.69
CA ILE A 67 -4.95 9.66 -4.50
C ILE A 67 -5.81 9.33 -5.71
N ILE A 68 -5.27 9.52 -6.90
CA ILE A 68 -5.99 9.32 -8.16
C ILE A 68 -5.16 8.37 -9.03
N ASN A 69 -5.75 7.26 -9.45
CA ASN A 69 -5.11 6.34 -10.39
C ASN A 69 -4.94 6.97 -11.77
N SER A 70 -4.09 6.39 -12.60
CA SER A 70 -3.87 6.80 -14.00
C SER A 70 -5.15 6.75 -14.87
N ASP A 71 -6.15 5.95 -14.49
CA ASP A 71 -7.48 5.93 -15.14
C ASP A 71 -8.44 7.04 -14.65
N GLY A 72 -7.97 7.90 -13.73
CA GLY A 72 -8.73 8.98 -13.11
C GLY A 72 -9.72 8.54 -12.04
N SER A 73 -9.66 7.31 -11.56
CA SER A 73 -10.42 6.83 -10.39
C SER A 73 -9.77 7.25 -9.08
N VAL A 74 -10.59 7.60 -8.08
CA VAL A 74 -10.09 7.99 -6.74
C VAL A 74 -9.86 6.74 -5.90
N VAL A 75 -8.70 6.66 -5.24
CA VAL A 75 -8.28 5.58 -4.35
C VAL A 75 -8.39 6.03 -2.89
N GLU A 76 -8.75 5.12 -2.00
CA GLU A 76 -8.94 5.44 -0.59
C GLU A 76 -7.63 5.47 0.18
N GLN A 77 -6.69 4.57 -0.11
CA GLN A 77 -5.44 4.40 0.64
C GLN A 77 -4.28 3.99 -0.26
N CYS A 78 -3.12 4.60 -0.03
CA CYS A 78 -1.84 4.18 -0.60
C CYS A 78 -0.71 4.54 0.39
N GLY A 79 -0.14 3.53 1.04
CA GLY A 79 0.97 3.72 1.98
C GLY A 79 2.23 4.28 1.32
N ASN A 80 2.50 3.90 0.05
CA ASN A 80 3.60 4.46 -0.74
C ASN A 80 3.37 5.95 -1.02
N GLY A 81 2.12 6.32 -1.37
CA GLY A 81 1.72 7.71 -1.57
C GLY A 81 1.90 8.57 -0.32
N ALA A 82 1.51 8.06 0.86
CA ALA A 82 1.69 8.79 2.12
C ALA A 82 3.18 9.07 2.42
N ARG A 83 4.09 8.12 2.11
CA ARG A 83 5.54 8.35 2.22
C ARG A 83 6.00 9.45 1.25
N CYS A 84 5.55 9.42 0.00
CA CYS A 84 5.87 10.46 -0.98
C CYS A 84 5.33 11.84 -0.56
N VAL A 85 4.10 11.92 -0.03
CA VAL A 85 3.55 13.18 0.51
C VAL A 85 4.43 13.74 1.62
N MET A 86 4.82 12.90 2.59
CA MET A 86 5.68 13.35 3.69
C MET A 86 7.05 13.84 3.20
N LYS A 87 7.68 13.11 2.26
CA LYS A 87 8.95 13.51 1.65
C LYS A 87 8.83 14.80 0.83
N PHE A 88 7.74 14.95 0.08
CA PHE A 88 7.41 16.15 -0.66
C PHE A 88 7.35 17.38 0.27
N LEU A 89 6.54 17.31 1.34
CA LEU A 89 6.39 18.39 2.31
C LEU A 89 7.71 18.78 2.98
N PHE A 90 8.55 17.79 3.26
CA PHE A 90 9.90 18.03 3.78
C PHE A 90 10.78 18.79 2.77
N ASN A 91 10.80 18.33 1.51
CA ASN A 91 11.64 18.91 0.46
C ASN A 91 11.28 20.37 0.14
N ILE A 92 10.01 20.77 0.35
CA ILE A 92 9.56 22.17 0.17
C ILE A 92 9.50 22.96 1.49
N SER A 93 10.10 22.44 2.57
CA SER A 93 10.22 23.09 3.89
C SER A 93 8.88 23.47 4.52
N MET A 94 7.83 22.69 4.29
CA MET A 94 6.49 22.93 4.84
C MET A 94 6.22 22.19 6.17
N LEU A 95 7.20 21.47 6.72
CA LEU A 95 7.05 20.75 7.98
C LEU A 95 7.56 21.57 9.17
N ASN A 96 6.80 21.59 10.26
CA ASN A 96 7.27 22.03 11.56
C ASN A 96 7.96 20.84 12.28
N GLY A 97 9.25 20.61 11.98
CA GLY A 97 9.99 19.46 12.50
C GLY A 97 10.02 18.28 11.53
N ARG A 98 9.96 17.05 12.05
CA ARG A 98 10.16 15.81 11.27
C ARG A 98 8.90 14.94 11.19
N SER A 99 7.76 15.41 11.65
CA SER A 99 6.49 14.66 11.65
C SER A 99 5.34 15.54 11.19
N ALA A 100 4.33 14.92 10.61
CA ALA A 100 3.06 15.55 10.27
C ALA A 100 1.92 14.55 10.32
N THR A 101 0.71 15.07 10.52
CA THR A 101 -0.54 14.32 10.38
C THR A 101 -1.08 14.55 8.96
N LEU A 102 -1.33 13.43 8.26
CA LEU A 102 -1.79 13.41 6.87
C LEU A 102 -3.18 12.79 6.79
N LYS A 103 -4.14 13.49 6.19
CA LYS A 103 -5.51 13.03 5.99
C LYS A 103 -5.70 12.57 4.55
N SER A 104 -6.22 11.36 4.40
CA SER A 104 -6.71 10.82 3.12
C SER A 104 -8.17 10.39 3.28
N LYS A 105 -8.77 9.87 2.21
CA LYS A 105 -10.12 9.29 2.26
C LYS A 105 -10.21 8.09 3.23
N ALA A 106 -9.11 7.39 3.48
CA ALA A 106 -9.05 6.28 4.44
C ALA A 106 -8.92 6.73 5.91
N GLY A 107 -8.77 8.03 6.17
CA GLY A 107 -8.58 8.59 7.51
C GLY A 107 -7.26 9.31 7.69
N VAL A 108 -6.92 9.58 8.95
CA VAL A 108 -5.71 10.29 9.34
C VAL A 108 -4.61 9.30 9.71
N VAL A 109 -3.40 9.54 9.19
CA VAL A 109 -2.18 8.81 9.53
C VAL A 109 -1.12 9.78 10.05
N MET A 110 -0.30 9.32 10.99
CA MET A 110 0.91 10.02 11.39
C MET A 110 2.07 9.55 10.52
N ALA A 111 2.80 10.50 9.96
CA ALA A 111 4.02 10.28 9.21
C ALA A 111 5.21 10.98 9.88
N ARG A 112 6.38 10.37 9.83
CA ARG A 112 7.61 10.91 10.41
C ARG A 112 8.82 10.58 9.53
N ILE A 113 9.77 11.50 9.45
CA ILE A 113 11.09 11.25 8.85
C ILE A 113 12.03 10.74 9.94
N SER A 114 12.50 9.52 9.80
CA SER A 114 13.46 8.89 10.70
C SER A 114 14.89 9.38 10.45
N ASP A 115 15.82 9.03 11.33
CA ASP A 115 17.21 9.52 11.26
C ASP A 115 17.97 9.00 10.05
N ASN A 116 17.61 7.82 9.55
CA ASN A 116 18.14 7.25 8.30
C ASN A 116 17.45 7.76 7.03
N SER A 117 16.65 8.83 7.13
CA SER A 117 15.89 9.44 6.04
C SER A 117 14.74 8.59 5.47
N ASN A 118 14.42 7.44 6.05
CA ASN A 118 13.20 6.72 5.75
C ASN A 118 11.97 7.47 6.28
N ILE A 119 10.83 7.15 5.71
CA ILE A 119 9.54 7.68 6.15
C ILE A 119 8.78 6.59 6.91
N ASP A 120 8.50 6.89 8.17
CA ASP A 120 7.70 6.03 9.04
C ASP A 120 6.24 6.44 8.94
N ILE A 121 5.37 5.49 8.62
CA ILE A 121 3.91 5.68 8.58
C ILE A 121 3.27 4.79 9.63
N GLN A 122 2.44 5.40 10.48
CA GLN A 122 1.59 4.67 11.40
C GLN A 122 0.33 4.21 10.65
N MET A 123 0.32 2.95 10.27
CA MET A 123 -0.82 2.32 9.60
C MET A 123 -1.97 2.02 10.58
N THR A 124 -3.10 1.54 10.07
CA THR A 124 -4.22 1.07 10.89
C THR A 124 -3.88 -0.22 11.64
N ALA A 125 -4.64 -0.54 12.68
CA ALA A 125 -4.61 -1.89 13.26
C ALA A 125 -5.17 -2.90 12.24
N PRO A 126 -4.63 -4.13 12.19
CA PRO A 126 -5.12 -5.18 11.30
C PRO A 126 -6.51 -5.66 11.76
N ARG A 127 -7.36 -6.06 10.82
CA ARG A 127 -8.65 -6.66 11.09
C ARG A 127 -8.71 -8.07 10.52
N PHE A 128 -9.22 -9.01 11.32
CA PHE A 128 -9.19 -10.44 10.98
C PHE A 128 -10.58 -11.05 10.74
N LYS A 129 -11.67 -10.28 10.99
CA LYS A 129 -13.03 -10.77 10.75
C LYS A 129 -13.26 -10.98 9.26
N THR A 130 -13.80 -12.14 8.90
CA THR A 130 -14.10 -12.50 7.50
C THR A 130 -15.05 -11.50 6.82
N SER A 131 -15.95 -10.85 7.59
CA SER A 131 -16.82 -9.77 7.11
C SER A 131 -16.05 -8.54 6.65
N ASP A 132 -14.99 -8.15 7.36
CA ASP A 132 -14.16 -6.97 7.02
C ASP A 132 -13.36 -7.18 5.74
N ILE A 133 -13.01 -8.44 5.46
CA ILE A 133 -12.25 -8.87 4.29
C ILE A 133 -13.19 -9.18 3.11
N GLY A 134 -14.47 -9.44 3.40
CA GLY A 134 -15.46 -9.88 2.41
C GLY A 134 -15.29 -11.34 1.99
N LEU A 135 -14.73 -12.19 2.87
CA LEU A 135 -14.48 -13.59 2.62
C LEU A 135 -15.78 -14.42 2.78
N LYS A 136 -16.09 -15.24 1.78
CA LYS A 136 -17.13 -16.27 1.81
C LYS A 136 -16.48 -17.57 2.25
N THR A 137 -16.93 -18.13 3.35
CA THR A 137 -16.27 -19.29 3.98
C THR A 137 -16.89 -20.63 3.60
N GLU A 138 -18.00 -20.64 2.86
CA GLU A 138 -18.80 -21.84 2.56
C GLU A 138 -18.05 -22.89 1.73
N LEU A 139 -17.08 -22.44 0.93
CA LEU A 139 -16.26 -23.31 0.06
C LEU A 139 -14.85 -23.55 0.60
N LEU A 140 -14.58 -23.14 1.83
CA LEU A 140 -13.24 -23.13 2.42
C LEU A 140 -13.18 -24.04 3.64
N GLU A 141 -12.09 -24.77 3.74
CA GLU A 141 -11.70 -25.39 5.01
C GLU A 141 -11.03 -24.34 5.89
N ARG A 142 -11.24 -24.41 7.20
CA ARG A 142 -10.64 -23.48 8.16
C ARG A 142 -9.90 -24.21 9.27
N LYS A 143 -8.79 -23.61 9.70
CA LYS A 143 -7.99 -24.06 10.83
C LYS A 143 -7.70 -22.89 11.77
N LYS A 144 -7.89 -23.08 13.08
CA LYS A 144 -7.47 -22.10 14.09
C LYS A 144 -5.98 -22.20 14.37
N ILE A 145 -5.33 -21.02 14.49
CA ILE A 145 -3.95 -20.85 14.95
C ILE A 145 -3.98 -19.76 16.03
N GLY A 146 -3.99 -20.16 17.31
CA GLY A 146 -4.24 -19.23 18.42
C GLY A 146 -5.61 -18.55 18.29
N GLU A 147 -5.62 -17.23 18.24
CA GLU A 147 -6.83 -16.41 18.08
C GLU A 147 -7.22 -16.17 16.61
N TYR A 148 -6.38 -16.62 15.66
CA TYR A 148 -6.54 -16.37 14.24
C TYR A 148 -7.09 -17.57 13.48
N GLU A 149 -7.60 -17.34 12.28
CA GLU A 149 -8.07 -18.38 11.37
C GLU A 149 -7.28 -18.34 10.06
N VAL A 150 -6.88 -19.51 9.60
CA VAL A 150 -6.28 -19.75 8.29
C VAL A 150 -7.26 -20.54 7.46
N PHE A 151 -7.39 -20.22 6.20
CA PHE A 151 -8.31 -20.87 5.29
C PHE A 151 -7.56 -21.61 4.19
N SER A 152 -8.21 -22.66 3.68
CA SER A 152 -7.66 -23.49 2.61
C SER A 152 -8.68 -23.66 1.50
N ILE A 153 -8.16 -23.72 0.27
CA ILE A 153 -8.93 -24.01 -0.94
C ILE A 153 -8.19 -25.04 -1.80
N ASN A 154 -8.92 -25.96 -2.41
CA ASN A 154 -8.35 -26.95 -3.31
C ASN A 154 -8.07 -26.34 -4.70
N TRP A 155 -6.86 -26.52 -5.21
CA TRP A 155 -6.42 -26.10 -6.53
C TRP A 155 -5.58 -27.20 -7.19
N GLN A 156 -6.01 -27.75 -8.33
CA GLN A 156 -5.26 -28.77 -9.11
C GLN A 156 -4.64 -29.88 -8.26
N LYS A 157 -5.43 -30.52 -7.37
CA LYS A 157 -4.97 -31.56 -6.41
C LYS A 157 -3.98 -31.05 -5.33
N LYS A 158 -3.74 -29.73 -5.24
CA LYS A 158 -2.95 -29.09 -4.19
C LYS A 158 -3.90 -28.33 -3.25
N ILE A 159 -3.53 -28.21 -1.98
CA ILE A 159 -4.23 -27.38 -1.01
C ILE A 159 -3.49 -26.04 -0.93
N ILE A 160 -4.17 -24.95 -1.27
CA ILE A 160 -3.66 -23.61 -1.10
C ILE A 160 -4.16 -23.06 0.23
N GLN A 161 -3.25 -22.85 1.15
CA GLN A 161 -3.56 -22.25 2.45
C GLN A 161 -3.24 -20.76 2.42
N PHE A 162 -4.13 -19.92 2.96
CA PHE A 162 -3.92 -18.49 3.03
C PHE A 162 -4.38 -17.90 4.36
N PHE A 163 -3.73 -16.84 4.79
CA PHE A 163 -4.07 -16.04 5.96
C PHE A 163 -4.79 -14.76 5.50
N PRO A 164 -6.09 -14.58 5.81
CA PRO A 164 -6.82 -13.38 5.45
C PRO A 164 -6.64 -12.28 6.50
N VAL A 165 -6.40 -11.05 6.04
CA VAL A 165 -6.29 -9.87 6.92
C VAL A 165 -6.67 -8.59 6.17
N SER A 166 -7.30 -7.65 6.87
CA SER A 166 -7.55 -6.31 6.32
C SER A 166 -6.61 -5.30 6.96
N MET A 167 -5.90 -4.56 6.11
CA MET A 167 -5.08 -3.39 6.48
C MET A 167 -5.79 -2.07 6.12
N GLY A 168 -7.14 -2.06 6.15
CA GLY A 168 -7.99 -1.02 5.58
C GLY A 168 -8.52 -1.41 4.20
N ASN A 169 -7.81 -2.28 3.51
CA ASN A 169 -8.18 -3.00 2.29
C ASN A 169 -7.92 -4.50 2.48
N PRO A 170 -8.65 -5.39 1.77
CA PRO A 170 -8.57 -6.82 1.99
C PRO A 170 -7.31 -7.45 1.38
N HIS A 171 -6.64 -8.30 2.18
CA HIS A 171 -5.48 -9.08 1.79
C HIS A 171 -5.66 -10.55 2.15
N ALA A 172 -5.07 -11.44 1.35
CA ALA A 172 -4.80 -12.82 1.68
C ALA A 172 -3.32 -13.11 1.44
N VAL A 173 -2.66 -13.74 2.42
CA VAL A 173 -1.24 -14.05 2.37
C VAL A 173 -1.05 -15.56 2.26
N ILE A 174 -0.36 -16.01 1.22
CA ILE A 174 0.02 -17.39 0.96
C ILE A 174 1.52 -17.53 1.22
N THR A 175 1.89 -18.44 2.13
CA THR A 175 3.31 -18.77 2.31
C THR A 175 3.73 -19.77 1.24
N VAL A 176 4.84 -19.46 0.56
CA VAL A 176 5.40 -20.26 -0.54
C VAL A 176 6.87 -20.60 -0.29
N ASN A 177 7.33 -21.72 -0.85
CA ASN A 177 8.75 -22.11 -0.77
C ASN A 177 9.63 -21.36 -1.78
N SER A 178 9.05 -20.91 -2.88
CA SER A 178 9.76 -20.17 -3.94
C SER A 178 8.89 -19.04 -4.47
N ILE A 179 9.45 -17.85 -4.51
CA ILE A 179 8.77 -16.66 -5.02
C ILE A 179 8.75 -16.63 -6.56
N GLY A 180 9.66 -17.36 -7.21
CA GLY A 180 9.75 -17.50 -8.66
C GLY A 180 8.86 -18.61 -9.23
N SER A 181 7.99 -19.24 -8.42
CA SER A 181 7.11 -20.32 -8.91
C SER A 181 6.20 -19.81 -10.03
N PRO A 182 6.09 -20.51 -11.17
CA PRO A 182 5.19 -20.13 -12.26
C PRO A 182 3.70 -20.20 -11.84
N ASP A 183 3.37 -21.01 -10.85
CA ASP A 183 2.01 -21.24 -10.39
C ASP A 183 1.38 -20.00 -9.71
N ILE A 184 2.16 -19.00 -9.30
CA ILE A 184 1.68 -17.82 -8.56
C ILE A 184 0.58 -17.08 -9.32
N ARG A 185 0.77 -16.85 -10.62
CA ARG A 185 -0.22 -16.19 -11.47
C ARG A 185 -1.50 -17.01 -11.62
N GLU A 186 -1.35 -18.32 -11.83
CA GLU A 186 -2.48 -19.23 -11.98
C GLU A 186 -3.30 -19.35 -10.68
N ILE A 187 -2.63 -19.37 -9.51
CA ILE A 187 -3.28 -19.37 -8.20
C ILE A 187 -4.10 -18.08 -8.02
N TYR A 188 -3.53 -16.91 -8.37
CA TYR A 188 -4.25 -15.64 -8.30
C TYR A 188 -5.52 -15.65 -9.18
N ASP A 189 -5.37 -16.06 -10.43
CA ASP A 189 -6.48 -16.12 -11.39
C ASP A 189 -7.56 -17.11 -10.92
N TYR A 190 -7.15 -18.26 -10.35
CA TYR A 190 -8.06 -19.25 -9.80
C TYR A 190 -8.86 -18.73 -8.59
N ILE A 191 -8.21 -18.12 -7.61
CA ILE A 191 -8.86 -17.57 -6.40
C ILE A 191 -9.89 -16.50 -6.79
N ASN A 192 -9.55 -15.64 -7.76
CA ASN A 192 -10.50 -14.65 -8.26
C ASN A 192 -11.67 -15.30 -9.01
N LYS A 193 -11.42 -16.34 -9.83
CA LYS A 193 -12.45 -17.06 -10.59
C LYS A 193 -13.45 -17.78 -9.66
N VAL A 194 -12.98 -18.40 -8.59
CA VAL A 194 -13.84 -19.07 -7.60
C VAL A 194 -14.70 -18.05 -6.84
N GLY A 195 -14.24 -16.81 -6.72
CA GLY A 195 -15.03 -15.72 -6.17
C GLY A 195 -15.31 -15.83 -4.67
N VAL A 196 -14.37 -16.43 -3.91
CA VAL A 196 -14.47 -16.51 -2.44
C VAL A 196 -14.34 -15.15 -1.75
N PHE A 197 -13.83 -14.14 -2.46
CA PHE A 197 -13.79 -12.77 -1.97
C PHE A 197 -14.83 -11.91 -2.72
N LYS A 198 -15.83 -11.39 -2.00
CA LYS A 198 -16.98 -10.65 -2.57
C LYS A 198 -16.60 -9.45 -3.42
N ARG A 199 -15.47 -8.80 -3.14
CA ARG A 199 -15.02 -7.54 -3.78
C ARG A 199 -13.61 -7.65 -4.36
N GLY A 200 -13.13 -8.88 -4.63
CA GLY A 200 -11.73 -9.13 -4.99
C GLY A 200 -10.78 -8.97 -3.81
N ILE A 201 -9.52 -9.29 -4.03
CA ILE A 201 -8.51 -9.40 -2.99
C ILE A 201 -7.14 -8.92 -3.50
N ASN A 202 -6.32 -8.37 -2.61
CA ASN A 202 -4.89 -8.26 -2.82
C ASN A 202 -4.26 -9.57 -2.31
N LEU A 203 -3.61 -10.30 -3.19
CA LEU A 203 -3.03 -11.60 -2.88
C LEU A 203 -1.52 -11.49 -2.77
N GLY A 204 -0.98 -11.74 -1.58
CA GLY A 204 0.46 -11.75 -1.30
C GLY A 204 1.00 -13.17 -1.29
N PHE A 205 2.07 -13.40 -2.06
CA PHE A 205 2.86 -14.63 -2.02
C PHE A 205 4.15 -14.35 -1.26
N CYS A 206 4.28 -14.96 -0.08
CA CYS A 206 5.31 -14.65 0.90
C CYS A 206 6.25 -15.84 1.08
N LYS A 207 7.55 -15.64 0.81
CA LYS A 207 8.61 -16.57 1.17
C LYS A 207 9.29 -16.10 2.44
N ILE A 208 9.38 -16.95 3.43
CA ILE A 208 10.05 -16.68 4.70
C ILE A 208 11.50 -17.16 4.59
N HIS A 209 12.44 -16.23 4.72
CA HIS A 209 13.89 -16.57 4.76
C HIS A 209 14.34 -16.87 6.17
N ASP A 210 13.92 -16.06 7.12
CA ASP A 210 14.14 -16.24 8.54
C ASP A 210 13.06 -15.51 9.37
N ARG A 211 13.22 -15.43 10.68
CA ARG A 211 12.23 -14.81 11.57
C ARG A 211 12.12 -13.28 11.45
N LYS A 212 12.96 -12.63 10.64
CA LYS A 212 12.99 -11.17 10.44
C LYS A 212 12.94 -10.76 8.97
N ASN A 213 13.14 -11.70 8.05
CA ASN A 213 13.30 -11.41 6.63
C ASN A 213 12.34 -12.24 5.78
N ILE A 214 11.53 -11.56 4.97
CA ILE A 214 10.61 -12.17 4.02
C ILE A 214 10.77 -11.56 2.65
N GLU A 215 10.43 -12.33 1.63
CA GLU A 215 10.32 -11.88 0.24
C GLU A 215 8.86 -11.99 -0.18
N LEU A 216 8.35 -10.96 -0.86
CA LEU A 216 6.93 -10.82 -1.15
C LEU A 216 6.67 -10.38 -2.58
N ARG A 217 5.76 -11.08 -3.27
CA ARG A 217 5.11 -10.62 -4.50
C ARG A 217 3.64 -10.39 -4.22
N VAL A 218 3.08 -9.31 -4.75
CA VAL A 218 1.68 -8.95 -4.53
C VAL A 218 0.96 -8.77 -5.86
N PHE A 219 -0.17 -9.44 -5.99
CA PHE A 219 -1.16 -9.18 -7.02
C PHE A 219 -2.27 -8.31 -6.44
N GLU A 220 -2.31 -7.07 -6.85
CA GLU A 220 -3.29 -6.10 -6.34
C GLU A 220 -4.60 -6.17 -7.11
N ARG A 221 -5.67 -5.97 -6.38
CA ARG A 221 -7.02 -5.94 -6.92
C ARG A 221 -7.17 -4.85 -7.99
N GLY A 222 -7.47 -5.26 -9.22
CA GLY A 222 -7.68 -4.36 -10.35
C GLY A 222 -6.41 -3.87 -11.06
N CYS A 223 -5.22 -4.07 -10.47
CA CYS A 223 -3.94 -3.64 -11.05
C CYS A 223 -3.07 -4.81 -11.52
N GLY A 224 -3.31 -6.03 -11.01
CA GLY A 224 -2.44 -7.17 -11.25
C GLY A 224 -1.19 -7.15 -10.38
N GLU A 225 -0.10 -7.73 -10.86
CA GLU A 225 1.17 -7.74 -10.12
C GLU A 225 1.83 -6.37 -10.13
N THR A 226 2.25 -5.89 -8.94
CA THR A 226 2.89 -4.58 -8.77
C THR A 226 4.28 -4.72 -8.15
N LEU A 227 5.14 -3.72 -8.41
CA LEU A 227 6.50 -3.69 -7.87
C LEU A 227 6.51 -3.47 -6.34
N ALA A 228 5.48 -2.77 -5.82
CA ALA A 228 5.44 -2.37 -4.41
C ALA A 228 4.00 -2.19 -3.92
N CYS A 229 3.64 -2.93 -2.88
CA CYS A 229 2.38 -2.78 -2.17
C CYS A 229 2.63 -2.63 -0.67
N GLY A 230 2.53 -1.41 -0.14
CA GLY A 230 2.80 -1.12 1.28
C GLY A 230 1.83 -1.83 2.23
N SER A 231 0.52 -1.85 1.92
CA SER A 231 -0.47 -2.60 2.72
C SER A 231 -0.29 -4.12 2.59
N GLY A 232 0.17 -4.61 1.43
CA GLY A 232 0.54 -6.01 1.22
C GLY A 232 1.75 -6.42 2.07
N ALA A 233 2.77 -5.56 2.18
CA ALA A 233 3.91 -5.77 3.07
C ALA A 233 3.48 -5.84 4.54
N CYS A 234 2.62 -4.91 4.99
CA CYS A 234 2.03 -4.95 6.32
C CYS A 234 1.24 -6.24 6.56
N ALA A 235 0.40 -6.64 5.60
CA ALA A 235 -0.39 -7.87 5.68
C ALA A 235 0.49 -9.12 5.80
N ALA A 236 1.57 -9.20 5.01
CA ALA A 236 2.51 -10.33 5.06
C ALA A 236 3.25 -10.43 6.39
N ALA A 237 3.75 -9.31 6.92
CA ALA A 237 4.40 -9.27 8.23
C ALA A 237 3.41 -9.65 9.35
N VAL A 238 2.19 -9.09 9.35
CA VAL A 238 1.12 -9.43 10.31
C VAL A 238 0.77 -10.92 10.24
N ALA A 239 0.57 -11.47 9.03
CA ALA A 239 0.26 -12.89 8.85
C ALA A 239 1.39 -13.80 9.38
N GLY A 240 2.65 -13.46 9.13
CA GLY A 240 3.80 -14.20 9.61
C GLY A 240 3.96 -14.14 11.14
N ILE A 241 3.73 -12.98 11.76
CA ILE A 241 3.76 -12.80 13.22
C ILE A 241 2.60 -13.56 13.86
N ALA A 242 1.38 -13.42 13.35
CA ALA A 242 0.19 -14.10 13.86
C ALA A 242 0.31 -15.63 13.83
N GLN A 243 1.03 -16.17 12.86
CA GLN A 243 1.32 -17.60 12.72
C GLN A 243 2.61 -18.03 13.43
N ASN A 244 3.29 -17.14 14.17
CA ASN A 244 4.56 -17.37 14.86
C ASN A 244 5.74 -17.78 13.93
N PHE A 245 5.67 -17.45 12.66
CA PHE A 245 6.79 -17.59 11.72
C PHE A 245 7.80 -16.47 11.86
N LEU A 246 7.33 -15.27 12.22
CA LEU A 246 8.15 -14.07 12.39
C LEU A 246 8.17 -13.61 13.85
N ILE A 247 9.17 -12.81 14.22
CA ILE A 247 9.28 -12.25 15.56
C ILE A 247 8.22 -11.18 15.81
N GLN A 248 7.75 -11.07 17.05
CA GLN A 248 7.00 -9.93 17.55
C GLN A 248 7.94 -8.79 17.99
N ASN A 249 7.41 -7.57 18.09
CA ASN A 249 8.09 -6.41 18.68
C ASN A 249 9.43 -6.01 18.02
N GLY A 250 9.66 -6.44 16.78
CA GLY A 250 10.86 -6.06 16.03
C GLY A 250 10.53 -5.75 14.58
N PRO A 251 11.44 -5.07 13.86
CA PRO A 251 11.26 -4.82 12.46
C PRO A 251 11.38 -6.13 11.67
N ILE A 252 10.45 -6.30 10.74
CA ILE A 252 10.45 -7.35 9.71
C ILE A 252 10.82 -6.68 8.41
N GLU A 253 11.89 -7.11 7.79
CA GLU A 253 12.30 -6.67 6.46
C GLU A 253 11.49 -7.42 5.40
N VAL A 254 10.73 -6.67 4.63
CA VAL A 254 9.88 -7.19 3.56
C VAL A 254 10.48 -6.76 2.23
N ASN A 255 11.06 -7.70 1.51
CA ASN A 255 11.67 -7.48 0.20
C ASN A 255 10.61 -7.67 -0.88
N LEU A 256 10.31 -6.60 -1.62
CA LEU A 256 9.42 -6.58 -2.77
C LEU A 256 10.24 -6.39 -4.06
N PRO A 257 9.68 -6.64 -5.25
CA PRO A 257 10.41 -6.43 -6.51
C PRO A 257 10.97 -5.02 -6.69
N GLY A 258 10.31 -4.00 -6.16
CA GLY A 258 10.72 -2.59 -6.26
C GLY A 258 11.65 -2.11 -5.14
N GLY A 259 11.87 -2.89 -4.09
CA GLY A 259 12.70 -2.52 -2.93
C GLY A 259 12.15 -3.04 -1.61
N SER A 260 12.75 -2.61 -0.50
CA SER A 260 12.45 -3.13 0.82
C SER A 260 11.65 -2.16 1.68
N LEU A 261 10.79 -2.72 2.55
CA LEU A 261 10.07 -2.04 3.61
C LEU A 261 10.32 -2.71 4.94
N SER A 262 10.48 -1.93 5.99
CA SER A 262 10.57 -2.42 7.36
C SER A 262 9.21 -2.30 8.05
N ILE A 263 8.66 -3.41 8.53
CA ILE A 263 7.33 -3.48 9.13
C ILE A 263 7.45 -3.92 10.58
N SER A 264 6.75 -3.22 11.48
CA SER A 264 6.68 -3.58 12.90
C SER A 264 5.25 -3.68 13.37
N TRP A 265 4.93 -4.74 14.11
CA TRP A 265 3.65 -4.95 14.77
C TRP A 265 3.85 -5.69 16.10
N ARG A 266 3.16 -5.23 17.15
CA ARG A 266 3.30 -5.79 18.51
C ARG A 266 2.51 -7.08 18.73
N GLY A 267 1.66 -7.47 17.78
CA GLY A 267 0.89 -8.72 17.83
C GLY A 267 -0.51 -8.62 18.44
N GLY A 268 -0.87 -7.50 19.04
CA GLY A 268 -2.22 -7.30 19.58
C GLY A 268 -3.24 -6.89 18.52
N MET A 269 -4.48 -7.39 18.60
CA MET A 269 -5.54 -7.10 17.59
C MET A 269 -5.83 -5.60 17.41
N ASN A 270 -5.58 -4.78 18.43
CA ASN A 270 -5.79 -3.34 18.40
C ASN A 270 -4.48 -2.55 18.18
N ASP A 271 -3.35 -3.23 18.12
CA ASP A 271 -2.06 -2.59 17.90
C ASP A 271 -1.93 -2.12 16.46
N ARG A 272 -1.50 -0.90 16.28
CA ARG A 272 -1.22 -0.35 14.96
C ARG A 272 0.04 -0.98 14.35
N VAL A 273 0.04 -1.10 13.04
CA VAL A 273 1.21 -1.52 12.27
C VAL A 273 2.02 -0.28 11.90
N PHE A 274 3.33 -0.37 11.99
CA PHE A 274 4.25 0.67 11.55
C PHE A 274 5.00 0.20 10.31
N MET A 275 5.04 1.05 9.30
CA MET A 275 5.74 0.80 8.05
C MET A 275 6.80 1.89 7.84
N SER A 276 8.03 1.49 7.63
CA SER A 276 9.15 2.37 7.31
C SER A 276 9.73 2.04 5.94
N GLY A 277 10.07 3.05 5.17
CA GLY A 277 10.70 2.86 3.87
C GLY A 277 11.04 4.17 3.16
N PRO A 278 11.77 4.08 2.05
CA PRO A 278 12.21 5.25 1.30
C PRO A 278 11.05 5.90 0.53
N ALA A 279 11.22 7.17 0.24
CA ALA A 279 10.49 7.91 -0.77
C ALA A 279 11.44 8.96 -1.37
N GLU A 280 11.41 9.11 -2.68
CA GLU A 280 12.37 9.92 -3.41
C GLU A 280 11.68 10.87 -4.38
N GLU A 281 12.23 12.06 -4.49
CA GLU A 281 11.92 12.99 -5.56
C GLU A 281 12.78 12.62 -6.78
N VAL A 282 12.14 12.38 -7.92
CA VAL A 282 12.83 12.01 -9.16
C VAL A 282 13.18 13.24 -9.96
N PHE A 283 12.19 14.09 -10.20
CA PHE A 283 12.35 15.40 -10.85
C PHE A 283 11.12 16.27 -10.59
N ARG A 284 11.24 17.56 -10.90
CA ARG A 284 10.13 18.51 -10.89
C ARG A 284 10.08 19.30 -12.19
N GLY A 285 8.92 19.86 -12.50
CA GLY A 285 8.71 20.61 -13.72
C GLY A 285 7.36 21.31 -13.74
N THR A 286 7.00 21.77 -14.94
CA THR A 286 5.71 22.39 -15.24
C THR A 286 5.09 21.68 -16.44
N PHE A 287 3.85 21.25 -16.30
CA PHE A 287 3.08 20.62 -17.37
C PHE A 287 2.13 21.65 -17.98
N GLN A 288 2.11 21.74 -19.30
CA GLN A 288 1.21 22.62 -20.04
C GLN A 288 -0.05 21.83 -20.45
N LEU A 289 -1.19 22.18 -19.81
CA LEU A 289 -2.53 21.72 -20.19
C LEU A 289 -3.15 22.61 -21.24
#